data_faded9db92e39822709a865d7376e7e9
#
_entry.id   faded9db92e39822709a865d7376e7e9
#
_cell.length_a   1.000
_cell.length_b   1.000
_cell.length_c   1.000
_cell.angle_alpha   90.00
_cell.angle_beta   90.00
_cell.angle_gamma   90.00
#
_symmetry.space_group_name_H-M   'P 1'
#
loop_
_entity.id
_entity.type
_entity.pdbx_description
1 polymer ?
#
loop_
_entity_poly.entity_id
_entity_poly.type
_entity_poly.pdbx_seq_one_letter_code
_entity_poly.pdbx_strand_id
1 'polypeptide(L)'
;QAKYSSTRLIVHYNVAALGASGRTPAVVEHATNARSGVDIERSVRGYARVVSLAPGDELSALAARLRAQPEVASVAPEALFYKETTNPVAVNDPLFDNDDQWYLFKTQAANAWGYTTGVPSVQVAVIDTGVDPSSPDLSGSKVTFGEQIVNGVTTPGIAAAIDNDGHGTNVSGLVAASTNNAYGFASIGYNISLQAYRVFPNPTAANQYAPTASESDITLAIGDAVTNGAKVINLSLGTCNSEGIDSSLQDAVESAIASGVTVVAASGNERAGTSDPSCGGGSSTVDFPAAFAGVIAVGASALHDDTPNEYSTGVEYVASYSNSGPGLALVAPGGDPTQADINAPQSQPTNFLHWIEGLYSTAAVDPTNQCPNKAECFAVFAGTSQATPQVSGTVGLMLSANPGLSPAQIKQILISTADNINDPNQGGGRLDAYRALAAVKGDLSPPTLPNDLNFVAFAYTPNGTNAPVILDVTYPRGAPVSTTGAFRVADIPAGATNYKIGVWYDANGDGKVDAGDWFGSSGTCSATAPCASAVGIVANPVPSGFVLQ
;
A
#
# COMPACT_ATOMS: atom_id res chain seq x y z
N GLN A 1 -22.78 4.21 -0.25
CA GLN A 1 -23.59 5.19 -1.01
C GLN A 1 -24.42 4.47 -2.06
N ALA A 2 -25.64 4.98 -2.38
CA ALA A 2 -26.49 4.35 -3.38
C ALA A 2 -25.88 4.52 -4.77
N LYS A 3 -25.68 3.41 -5.51
CA LYS A 3 -25.14 3.45 -6.89
C LYS A 3 -26.08 4.09 -7.91
N TYR A 4 -27.35 4.18 -7.57
CA TYR A 4 -28.41 4.67 -8.44
C TYR A 4 -29.30 5.66 -7.68
N SER A 5 -29.87 6.60 -8.42
CA SER A 5 -30.88 7.51 -7.89
C SER A 5 -32.09 6.71 -7.39
N SER A 6 -32.57 7.03 -6.19
CA SER A 6 -33.81 6.47 -5.64
C SER A 6 -35.07 7.16 -6.19
N THR A 7 -34.92 8.26 -6.93
CA THR A 7 -36.01 9.11 -7.38
C THR A 7 -36.00 9.41 -8.87
N ARG A 8 -34.99 8.97 -9.62
CA ARG A 8 -34.84 9.31 -11.05
C ARG A 8 -34.55 8.10 -11.92
N LEU A 9 -35.15 8.11 -13.12
CA LEU A 9 -34.90 7.13 -14.19
C LEU A 9 -34.39 7.84 -15.45
N ILE A 10 -33.55 7.15 -16.21
CA ILE A 10 -33.22 7.51 -17.58
C ILE A 10 -34.12 6.67 -18.51
N VAL A 11 -34.88 7.34 -19.34
CA VAL A 11 -35.78 6.74 -20.32
C VAL A 11 -35.25 7.00 -21.71
N HIS A 12 -35.00 5.95 -22.48
CA HIS A 12 -34.65 6.03 -23.89
C HIS A 12 -35.89 5.72 -24.73
N TYR A 13 -36.22 6.61 -25.67
CA TYR A 13 -37.37 6.44 -26.56
C TYR A 13 -36.95 5.78 -27.88
N ASN A 14 -37.84 4.97 -28.40
CA ASN A 14 -37.68 4.32 -29.69
C ASN A 14 -38.00 5.29 -30.84
N VAL A 15 -36.95 5.74 -31.52
CA VAL A 15 -37.06 6.72 -32.62
C VAL A 15 -37.96 6.23 -33.75
N ALA A 16 -37.93 4.94 -34.11
CA ALA A 16 -38.78 4.37 -35.14
C ALA A 16 -40.27 4.38 -34.73
N ALA A 17 -40.54 4.04 -33.47
CA ALA A 17 -41.91 4.08 -32.93
C ALA A 17 -42.44 5.51 -32.82
N LEU A 18 -41.60 6.49 -32.48
CA LEU A 18 -41.92 7.91 -32.45
C LEU A 18 -42.28 8.44 -33.84
N GLY A 19 -41.54 8.03 -34.89
CA GLY A 19 -41.73 8.43 -36.26
C GLY A 19 -42.95 7.77 -36.94
N ALA A 20 -43.32 6.56 -36.56
CA ALA A 20 -44.42 5.80 -37.14
C ALA A 20 -45.81 6.41 -36.84
N SER A 21 -45.92 7.26 -35.85
CA SER A 21 -47.19 7.89 -35.45
C SER A 21 -47.63 9.10 -36.31
N GLY A 22 -46.77 9.55 -37.26
CA GLY A 22 -46.99 10.75 -38.05
C GLY A 22 -47.01 12.07 -37.28
N ARG A 23 -46.62 12.01 -35.97
CA ARG A 23 -46.49 13.14 -35.07
C ARG A 23 -45.02 13.48 -34.85
N THR A 24 -44.77 14.70 -34.43
CA THR A 24 -43.37 15.04 -34.04
C THR A 24 -42.95 14.22 -32.82
N PRO A 25 -41.68 13.78 -32.74
CA PRO A 25 -41.17 13.01 -31.61
C PRO A 25 -41.48 13.65 -30.25
N ALA A 26 -41.39 14.97 -30.15
CA ALA A 26 -41.68 15.72 -28.91
C ALA A 26 -43.13 15.56 -28.45
N VAL A 27 -44.11 15.54 -29.39
CA VAL A 27 -45.54 15.36 -29.05
C VAL A 27 -45.83 13.95 -28.56
N VAL A 28 -45.23 12.95 -29.17
CA VAL A 28 -45.38 11.53 -28.77
C VAL A 28 -44.73 11.29 -27.42
N GLU A 29 -43.55 11.83 -27.23
CA GLU A 29 -42.82 11.78 -25.99
C GLU A 29 -43.61 12.42 -24.82
N HIS A 30 -44.12 13.62 -25.03
CA HIS A 30 -44.95 14.31 -24.04
C HIS A 30 -46.23 13.52 -23.70
N ALA A 31 -46.88 12.96 -24.71
CA ALA A 31 -48.08 12.13 -24.52
C ALA A 31 -47.77 10.82 -23.77
N THR A 32 -46.61 10.21 -24.03
CA THR A 32 -46.13 8.99 -23.33
C THR A 32 -45.86 9.28 -21.86
N ASN A 33 -45.20 10.39 -21.57
CA ASN A 33 -44.92 10.82 -20.21
C ASN A 33 -46.19 11.14 -19.43
N ALA A 34 -47.14 11.86 -20.05
CA ALA A 34 -48.43 12.15 -19.45
C ALA A 34 -49.23 10.87 -19.13
N ARG A 35 -49.21 9.86 -20.03
CA ARG A 35 -49.84 8.55 -19.77
C ARG A 35 -49.18 7.78 -18.64
N SER A 36 -47.88 7.96 -18.46
CA SER A 36 -47.12 7.29 -17.43
C SER A 36 -47.08 8.04 -16.11
N GLY A 37 -47.62 9.27 -16.06
CA GLY A 37 -47.67 10.11 -14.87
C GLY A 37 -46.29 10.64 -14.45
N VAL A 38 -45.46 11.00 -15.43
CA VAL A 38 -44.11 11.49 -15.19
C VAL A 38 -43.87 12.85 -15.83
N ASP A 39 -43.04 13.64 -15.18
CA ASP A 39 -42.50 14.86 -15.73
C ASP A 39 -41.07 14.68 -16.17
N ILE A 40 -40.73 15.25 -17.32
CA ILE A 40 -39.35 15.29 -17.79
C ILE A 40 -38.61 16.35 -16.99
N GLU A 41 -37.61 15.90 -16.23
CA GLU A 41 -36.73 16.82 -15.50
C GLU A 41 -35.71 17.49 -16.45
N ARG A 42 -35.09 16.68 -17.32
CA ARG A 42 -34.13 17.19 -18.30
C ARG A 42 -33.96 16.26 -19.49
N SER A 43 -33.56 16.84 -20.62
CA SER A 43 -33.05 16.10 -21.75
C SER A 43 -31.61 15.71 -21.55
N VAL A 44 -31.25 14.48 -21.96
CA VAL A 44 -29.87 14.04 -22.06
C VAL A 44 -29.44 14.20 -23.53
N ARG A 45 -28.76 13.27 -24.13
CA ARG A 45 -28.39 13.31 -25.55
C ARG A 45 -29.39 12.49 -26.37
N GLY A 46 -29.74 12.97 -27.55
CA GLY A 46 -30.67 12.27 -28.44
C GLY A 46 -32.08 12.18 -27.85
N TYR A 47 -32.65 10.97 -27.83
CA TYR A 47 -33.99 10.69 -27.32
C TYR A 47 -33.98 10.12 -25.89
N ALA A 48 -32.94 10.40 -25.11
CA ALA A 48 -32.86 10.06 -23.71
C ALA A 48 -33.34 11.21 -22.82
N ARG A 49 -34.16 10.89 -21.81
CA ARG A 49 -34.72 11.86 -20.85
C ARG A 49 -34.51 11.35 -19.41
N VAL A 50 -34.23 12.26 -18.52
CA VAL A 50 -34.35 12.02 -17.08
C VAL A 50 -35.77 12.35 -16.65
N VAL A 51 -36.41 11.40 -16.00
CA VAL A 51 -37.74 11.55 -15.42
C VAL A 51 -37.65 11.35 -13.91
N SER A 52 -38.35 12.19 -13.17
CA SER A 52 -38.38 12.15 -11.71
C SER A 52 -39.61 11.39 -11.20
N LEU A 53 -39.42 10.76 -10.05
CA LEU A 53 -40.47 10.09 -9.30
C LEU A 53 -41.38 11.13 -8.64
N ALA A 54 -42.70 10.99 -8.82
CA ALA A 54 -43.64 11.80 -8.08
C ALA A 54 -43.67 11.42 -6.58
N PRO A 55 -43.98 12.37 -5.66
CA PRO A 55 -44.11 12.03 -4.26
C PRO A 55 -45.11 10.91 -4.00
N GLY A 56 -44.66 9.85 -3.33
CA GLY A 56 -45.50 8.69 -3.00
C GLY A 56 -45.46 7.54 -4.02
N ASP A 57 -44.77 7.69 -5.13
CA ASP A 57 -44.57 6.63 -6.11
C ASP A 57 -43.34 5.76 -5.78
N GLU A 58 -43.39 4.53 -6.28
CA GLU A 58 -42.27 3.59 -6.21
C GLU A 58 -41.49 3.53 -7.53
N LEU A 59 -40.16 3.63 -7.48
CA LEU A 59 -39.28 3.68 -8.66
C LEU A 59 -39.46 2.46 -9.58
N SER A 60 -39.62 1.28 -8.99
CA SER A 60 -39.86 0.03 -9.71
C SER A 60 -41.21 0.02 -10.44
N ALA A 61 -42.24 0.55 -9.83
CA ALA A 61 -43.55 0.66 -10.42
C ALA A 61 -43.56 1.67 -11.58
N LEU A 62 -42.88 2.80 -11.40
CA LEU A 62 -42.72 3.80 -12.47
C LEU A 62 -41.94 3.21 -13.65
N ALA A 63 -40.83 2.50 -13.40
CA ALA A 63 -40.06 1.84 -14.44
C ALA A 63 -40.89 0.80 -15.21
N ALA A 64 -41.75 0.05 -14.53
CA ALA A 64 -42.65 -0.91 -15.17
C ALA A 64 -43.68 -0.22 -16.05
N ARG A 65 -44.31 0.86 -15.59
CA ARG A 65 -45.28 1.66 -16.37
C ARG A 65 -44.64 2.23 -17.64
N LEU A 66 -43.43 2.74 -17.54
CA LEU A 66 -42.70 3.28 -18.69
C LEU A 66 -42.28 2.19 -19.68
N ARG A 67 -41.77 1.04 -19.21
CA ARG A 67 -41.43 -0.08 -20.08
C ARG A 67 -42.60 -0.67 -20.84
N ALA A 68 -43.80 -0.53 -20.32
CA ALA A 68 -45.01 -0.98 -20.98
C ALA A 68 -45.46 -0.08 -22.17
N GLN A 69 -44.84 1.07 -22.35
CA GLN A 69 -45.16 1.99 -23.45
C GLN A 69 -44.40 1.58 -24.73
N PRO A 70 -45.10 1.45 -25.89
CA PRO A 70 -44.45 0.99 -27.13
C PRO A 70 -43.39 1.97 -27.66
N GLU A 71 -43.45 3.23 -27.24
CA GLU A 71 -42.52 4.27 -27.63
C GLU A 71 -41.22 4.27 -26.77
N VAL A 72 -41.16 3.47 -25.72
CA VAL A 72 -40.01 3.39 -24.82
C VAL A 72 -39.10 2.22 -25.22
N ALA A 73 -37.85 2.50 -25.52
CA ALA A 73 -36.83 1.51 -25.86
C ALA A 73 -36.21 0.87 -24.64
N SER A 74 -35.87 1.68 -23.63
CA SER A 74 -35.30 1.18 -22.36
C SER A 74 -35.56 2.16 -21.23
N VAL A 75 -35.56 1.63 -20.00
CA VAL A 75 -35.66 2.39 -18.74
C VAL A 75 -34.66 1.82 -17.75
N ALA A 76 -33.81 2.67 -17.21
CA ALA A 76 -32.84 2.31 -16.17
C ALA A 76 -32.86 3.38 -15.05
N PRO A 77 -32.59 3.01 -13.80
CA PRO A 77 -32.29 4.00 -12.75
C PRO A 77 -31.11 4.88 -13.17
N GLU A 78 -31.19 6.19 -12.91
CA GLU A 78 -30.05 7.07 -13.18
C GLU A 78 -28.86 6.67 -12.30
N ALA A 79 -27.75 6.30 -12.92
CA ALA A 79 -26.53 6.00 -12.21
C ALA A 79 -25.97 7.29 -11.59
N LEU A 80 -25.62 7.21 -10.33
CA LEU A 80 -24.97 8.30 -9.61
C LEU A 80 -23.46 8.09 -9.69
N PHE A 81 -22.79 9.02 -10.32
CA PHE A 81 -21.34 9.10 -10.33
C PHE A 81 -20.94 10.01 -9.17
N TYR A 82 -20.17 9.47 -8.27
CA TYR A 82 -19.55 10.25 -7.21
C TYR A 82 -18.21 10.75 -7.71
N LYS A 83 -17.82 11.94 -7.27
CA LYS A 83 -16.46 12.42 -7.47
C LYS A 83 -15.57 11.43 -6.72
N GLU A 84 -14.85 10.61 -7.44
CA GLU A 84 -13.81 9.74 -6.89
C GLU A 84 -12.62 10.63 -6.51
N THR A 85 -12.65 11.13 -5.29
CA THR A 85 -11.51 11.81 -4.69
C THR A 85 -11.38 11.28 -3.28
N THR A 86 -10.59 10.23 -3.11
CA THR A 86 -9.70 10.22 -1.98
C THR A 86 -8.62 11.22 -2.35
N ASN A 87 -8.63 12.41 -1.75
CA ASN A 87 -7.45 13.25 -1.83
C ASN A 87 -6.38 12.52 -1.03
N PRO A 88 -5.18 12.27 -1.60
CA PRO A 88 -4.07 11.75 -0.81
C PRO A 88 -3.91 12.64 0.42
N VAL A 89 -3.77 12.04 1.58
CA VAL A 89 -3.53 12.80 2.80
C VAL A 89 -2.10 13.32 2.70
N ALA A 90 -1.95 14.62 2.61
CA ALA A 90 -0.65 15.24 2.69
C ALA A 90 -0.13 15.12 4.13
N VAL A 91 1.08 14.62 4.28
CA VAL A 91 1.79 14.54 5.56
C VAL A 91 3.00 15.47 5.53
N ASN A 92 3.45 15.86 6.71
CA ASN A 92 4.53 16.84 6.89
C ASN A 92 5.78 16.23 7.54
N ASP A 93 5.87 14.93 7.59
CA ASP A 93 7.01 14.19 8.11
C ASP A 93 8.19 14.37 7.14
N PRO A 94 9.36 14.83 7.62
CA PRO A 94 10.46 15.22 6.72
C PRO A 94 10.98 14.09 5.82
N LEU A 95 10.92 12.84 6.30
CA LEU A 95 11.40 11.67 5.56
C LEU A 95 10.30 10.97 4.76
N PHE A 96 9.07 11.52 4.76
CA PHE A 96 8.01 11.03 3.87
C PHE A 96 8.21 11.59 2.46
N ASP A 97 9.19 11.05 1.78
CA ASP A 97 9.46 11.32 0.37
C ASP A 97 9.73 10.02 -0.41
N ASN A 98 9.98 10.17 -1.69
CA ASN A 98 10.10 9.03 -2.59
C ASN A 98 11.41 8.24 -2.42
N ASP A 99 12.44 8.86 -1.85
CA ASP A 99 13.74 8.22 -1.74
C ASP A 99 13.87 7.50 -0.40
N ASP A 100 13.46 8.13 0.70
CA ASP A 100 13.59 7.57 2.04
C ASP A 100 12.48 6.54 2.34
N GLN A 101 11.21 6.85 1.98
CA GLN A 101 10.07 5.97 2.26
C GLN A 101 9.35 5.45 0.99
N TRP A 102 10.11 5.07 -0.04
CA TRP A 102 9.57 4.56 -1.30
C TRP A 102 8.50 3.46 -1.11
N TYR A 103 8.62 2.66 -0.09
CA TYR A 103 7.75 1.54 0.23
C TYR A 103 6.32 1.99 0.59
N LEU A 104 6.12 3.15 1.24
CA LEU A 104 4.79 3.68 1.51
C LEU A 104 4.09 4.16 0.24
N PHE A 105 4.87 4.59 -0.73
CA PHE A 105 4.35 4.99 -2.02
C PHE A 105 3.98 3.75 -2.85
N LYS A 106 4.80 2.72 -2.85
CA LYS A 106 4.47 1.46 -3.54
C LYS A 106 3.21 0.80 -2.98
N THR A 107 3.04 0.81 -1.67
CA THR A 107 1.85 0.26 -1.02
C THR A 107 0.64 1.20 -1.06
N GLN A 108 0.76 2.39 -1.68
CA GLN A 108 -0.31 3.37 -1.81
C GLN A 108 -0.88 3.88 -0.47
N ALA A 109 -0.03 4.00 0.55
CA ALA A 109 -0.42 4.37 1.91
C ALA A 109 -1.16 5.72 1.95
N ALA A 110 -0.64 6.77 1.27
CA ALA A 110 -1.26 8.10 1.24
C ALA A 110 -2.69 8.09 0.66
N ASN A 111 -2.95 7.23 -0.31
CA ASN A 111 -4.28 7.04 -0.88
C ASN A 111 -5.20 6.24 0.06
N ALA A 112 -4.65 5.22 0.73
CA ALA A 112 -5.36 4.44 1.74
C ALA A 112 -5.84 5.33 2.91
N TRP A 113 -5.01 6.28 3.35
CA TRP A 113 -5.37 7.25 4.39
C TRP A 113 -6.52 8.16 4.00
N GLY A 114 -6.80 8.33 2.72
CA GLY A 114 -8.01 9.01 2.25
C GLY A 114 -9.31 8.31 2.67
N TYR A 115 -9.30 7.00 2.94
CA TYR A 115 -10.42 6.25 3.50
C TYR A 115 -10.47 6.31 5.02
N THR A 116 -9.34 6.20 5.67
CA THR A 116 -9.16 6.30 7.12
C THR A 116 -7.69 6.47 7.47
N THR A 117 -7.42 7.32 8.44
CA THR A 117 -6.10 7.46 9.06
C THR A 117 -5.91 6.54 10.27
N GLY A 118 -6.79 5.55 10.45
CA GLY A 118 -6.74 4.67 11.61
C GLY A 118 -7.34 5.29 12.88
N VAL A 119 -7.54 4.45 13.89
CA VAL A 119 -8.00 4.87 15.22
C VAL A 119 -7.13 4.25 16.32
N PRO A 120 -6.79 5.00 17.39
CA PRO A 120 -5.90 4.51 18.44
C PRO A 120 -6.42 3.29 19.23
N SER A 121 -7.72 3.00 19.15
CA SER A 121 -8.30 1.80 19.77
C SER A 121 -8.01 0.51 19.01
N VAL A 122 -7.52 0.60 17.77
CA VAL A 122 -6.97 -0.55 17.05
C VAL A 122 -5.50 -0.66 17.41
N GLN A 123 -5.16 -1.74 18.11
CA GLN A 123 -3.81 -1.98 18.62
C GLN A 123 -3.17 -3.15 17.89
N VAL A 124 -1.94 -2.96 17.45
CA VAL A 124 -1.09 -4.00 16.87
C VAL A 124 -0.07 -4.42 17.93
N ALA A 125 -0.07 -5.70 18.28
CA ALA A 125 0.98 -6.28 19.11
C ALA A 125 2.19 -6.60 18.22
N VAL A 126 3.32 -5.98 18.50
CA VAL A 126 4.62 -6.28 17.89
C VAL A 126 5.38 -7.18 18.87
N ILE A 127 5.56 -8.45 18.49
CA ILE A 127 6.32 -9.44 19.26
C ILE A 127 7.69 -9.55 18.62
N ASP A 128 8.70 -8.93 19.25
CA ASP A 128 10.00 -8.68 18.63
C ASP A 128 11.10 -8.40 19.70
N THR A 129 12.15 -7.65 19.36
CA THR A 129 13.25 -7.26 20.27
C THR A 129 12.88 -6.15 21.24
N GLY A 130 11.68 -5.56 21.13
CA GLY A 130 11.19 -4.49 21.99
C GLY A 130 10.82 -3.23 21.21
N VAL A 131 10.79 -2.09 21.91
CA VAL A 131 10.48 -0.78 21.33
C VAL A 131 11.26 0.32 22.02
N ASP A 132 11.62 1.38 21.31
CA ASP A 132 12.16 2.60 21.89
C ASP A 132 11.10 3.71 21.94
N PRO A 133 10.39 3.89 23.07
CA PRO A 133 9.38 4.94 23.23
C PRO A 133 9.99 6.34 23.41
N SER A 134 11.31 6.48 23.43
CA SER A 134 11.98 7.79 23.49
C SER A 134 12.02 8.48 22.13
N SER A 135 11.84 7.73 21.04
CA SER A 135 11.63 8.31 19.70
C SER A 135 10.37 9.18 19.69
N PRO A 136 10.43 10.43 19.18
CA PRO A 136 9.24 11.26 19.01
C PRO A 136 8.12 10.58 18.23
N ASP A 137 8.45 9.73 17.25
CA ASP A 137 7.50 8.98 16.43
C ASP A 137 6.79 7.83 17.14
N LEU A 138 7.36 7.35 18.26
CA LEU A 138 6.79 6.27 19.08
C LEU A 138 6.40 6.74 20.48
N SER A 139 6.53 8.04 20.75
CA SER A 139 6.27 8.64 22.05
C SER A 139 4.78 8.83 22.35
N GLY A 140 4.48 9.23 23.56
CA GLY A 140 3.11 9.56 23.99
C GLY A 140 2.21 8.34 24.07
N SER A 141 1.08 8.38 23.34
CA SER A 141 0.06 7.32 23.34
C SER A 141 0.25 6.29 22.22
N LYS A 142 1.37 6.31 21.51
CA LYS A 142 1.60 5.34 20.43
C LYS A 142 1.82 3.94 20.96
N VAL A 143 2.68 3.79 21.96
CA VAL A 143 2.89 2.52 22.66
C VAL A 143 2.00 2.52 23.91
N THR A 144 0.93 1.74 23.88
CA THR A 144 -0.09 1.72 24.93
C THR A 144 0.18 0.65 25.98
N PHE A 145 0.98 -0.37 25.64
CA PHE A 145 1.35 -1.47 26.50
C PHE A 145 2.77 -1.93 26.17
N GLY A 146 3.48 -2.45 27.16
CA GLY A 146 4.80 -3.07 26.98
C GLY A 146 5.03 -4.16 27.98
N GLU A 147 5.73 -5.21 27.56
CA GLU A 147 6.08 -6.37 28.37
C GLU A 147 7.32 -7.06 27.84
N GLN A 148 8.17 -7.54 28.74
CA GLN A 148 9.27 -8.43 28.41
C GLN A 148 8.90 -9.85 28.83
N ILE A 149 9.10 -10.82 27.91
CA ILE A 149 8.96 -12.25 28.17
C ILE A 149 10.23 -12.92 27.64
N VAL A 150 11.17 -13.20 28.51
CA VAL A 150 12.49 -13.75 28.13
C VAL A 150 12.88 -14.86 29.12
N ASN A 151 13.23 -16.03 28.59
CA ASN A 151 13.59 -17.23 29.37
C ASN A 151 12.48 -17.63 30.36
N GLY A 152 11.23 -17.55 29.95
CA GLY A 152 10.06 -17.88 30.76
C GLY A 152 9.74 -16.88 31.87
N VAL A 153 10.40 -15.72 31.89
CA VAL A 153 10.17 -14.66 32.88
C VAL A 153 9.43 -13.51 32.23
N THR A 154 8.21 -13.26 32.71
CA THR A 154 7.38 -12.13 32.30
C THR A 154 7.64 -10.92 33.21
N THR A 155 7.93 -9.77 32.61
CA THR A 155 8.11 -8.49 33.31
C THR A 155 7.25 -7.44 32.62
N PRO A 156 6.16 -6.98 33.24
CA PRO A 156 5.27 -5.99 32.63
C PRO A 156 5.85 -4.58 32.67
N GLY A 157 5.39 -3.78 31.72
CA GLY A 157 5.71 -2.35 31.60
C GLY A 157 6.57 -2.02 30.39
N ILE A 158 6.31 -0.88 29.77
CA ILE A 158 7.04 -0.40 28.60
C ILE A 158 8.56 -0.32 28.88
N ALA A 159 8.94 0.05 30.10
CA ALA A 159 10.34 0.10 30.51
C ALA A 159 11.05 -1.26 30.50
N ALA A 160 10.32 -2.37 30.63
CA ALA A 160 10.87 -3.71 30.51
C ALA A 160 11.00 -4.14 29.03
N ALA A 161 10.18 -3.56 28.16
CA ALA A 161 10.16 -3.85 26.73
C ALA A 161 11.09 -2.94 25.91
N ILE A 162 12.04 -2.25 26.55
CA ILE A 162 13.01 -1.39 25.83
C ILE A 162 13.82 -2.24 24.84
N ASP A 163 13.91 -1.75 23.63
CA ASP A 163 14.64 -2.37 22.55
C ASP A 163 16.14 -2.04 22.62
N ASN A 164 16.96 -3.05 22.90
CA ASN A 164 18.42 -2.91 22.94
C ASN A 164 19.11 -3.44 21.67
N ASP A 165 18.32 -3.85 20.69
CA ASP A 165 18.77 -4.36 19.38
C ASP A 165 18.53 -3.33 18.27
N GLY A 166 17.30 -2.86 18.14
CA GLY A 166 16.84 -1.90 17.14
C GLY A 166 15.83 -2.47 16.14
N HIS A 167 15.77 -3.80 15.96
CA HIS A 167 14.89 -4.43 15.00
C HIS A 167 13.41 -4.20 15.34
N GLY A 168 12.99 -4.43 16.57
CA GLY A 168 11.61 -4.23 17.00
C GLY A 168 11.15 -2.77 16.94
N THR A 169 12.07 -1.82 17.15
CA THR A 169 11.80 -0.38 16.97
C THR A 169 11.56 -0.04 15.51
N ASN A 170 12.38 -0.59 14.59
CA ASN A 170 12.16 -0.44 13.15
C ASN A 170 10.79 -1.00 12.75
N VAL A 171 10.50 -2.24 13.10
CA VAL A 171 9.21 -2.91 12.83
C VAL A 171 8.04 -2.09 13.40
N SER A 172 8.14 -1.63 14.64
CA SER A 172 7.11 -0.80 15.30
C SER A 172 6.88 0.52 14.56
N GLY A 173 7.96 1.15 14.08
CA GLY A 173 7.91 2.37 13.28
C GLY A 173 7.15 2.16 11.97
N LEU A 174 7.45 1.07 11.26
CA LEU A 174 6.76 0.72 9.99
C LEU A 174 5.27 0.47 10.20
N VAL A 175 4.88 -0.15 11.33
CA VAL A 175 3.46 -0.35 11.67
C VAL A 175 2.78 0.97 11.98
N ALA A 176 3.34 1.79 12.90
CA ALA A 176 2.58 2.86 13.54
C ALA A 176 3.42 4.05 14.04
N ALA A 177 4.52 4.45 13.38
CA ALA A 177 5.14 5.75 13.67
C ALA A 177 4.11 6.87 13.60
N SER A 178 4.29 7.90 14.44
CA SER A 178 3.40 9.06 14.47
C SER A 178 3.49 9.82 13.17
N THR A 179 2.46 9.73 12.35
CA THR A 179 2.42 10.34 11.02
C THR A 179 1.83 11.75 11.09
N ASN A 180 2.36 12.67 10.28
CA ASN A 180 1.96 14.08 10.20
C ASN A 180 2.26 14.86 11.50
N ASN A 181 3.40 14.57 12.13
CA ASN A 181 3.87 15.21 13.35
C ASN A 181 5.05 16.17 13.13
N ALA A 182 5.43 16.43 11.87
CA ALA A 182 6.56 17.24 11.43
C ALA A 182 7.93 16.71 11.91
N TYR A 183 8.03 15.40 12.11
CA TYR A 183 9.24 14.71 12.55
C TYR A 183 9.38 13.36 11.84
N GLY A 184 10.61 12.89 11.60
CA GLY A 184 10.98 11.55 11.18
C GLY A 184 10.14 10.94 10.06
N PHE A 185 9.53 9.82 10.36
CA PHE A 185 8.89 8.92 9.40
C PHE A 185 7.37 8.87 9.51
N ALA A 186 6.71 8.75 8.37
CA ALA A 186 5.33 8.29 8.34
C ALA A 186 5.25 6.76 8.52
N SER A 187 4.13 6.25 9.01
CA SER A 187 3.82 4.82 9.06
C SER A 187 2.59 4.48 8.26
N ILE A 188 2.48 3.25 7.77
CA ILE A 188 1.30 2.85 7.02
C ILE A 188 0.02 2.91 7.88
N GLY A 189 0.12 2.58 9.17
CA GLY A 189 -1.01 2.54 10.10
C GLY A 189 -1.44 3.89 10.67
N TYR A 190 -0.66 4.93 10.46
CA TYR A 190 -0.93 6.34 10.82
C TYR A 190 -1.31 6.51 12.31
N ASN A 191 -2.62 6.48 12.67
CA ASN A 191 -3.13 6.73 14.03
C ASN A 191 -3.40 5.46 14.86
N ILE A 192 -3.14 4.26 14.36
CA ILE A 192 -3.24 3.05 15.18
C ILE A 192 -2.19 3.05 16.28
N SER A 193 -2.38 2.23 17.31
CA SER A 193 -1.47 2.13 18.45
C SER A 193 -0.76 0.78 18.50
N LEU A 194 0.24 0.69 19.37
CA LEU A 194 1.11 -0.47 19.53
C LEU A 194 1.00 -1.06 20.93
N GLN A 195 1.17 -2.38 21.00
CA GLN A 195 1.59 -3.12 22.18
C GLN A 195 2.96 -3.74 21.86
N ALA A 196 3.95 -3.56 22.73
CA ALA A 196 5.30 -4.04 22.51
C ALA A 196 5.60 -5.24 23.41
N TYR A 197 5.90 -6.39 22.79
CA TYR A 197 6.31 -7.61 23.49
C TYR A 197 7.73 -7.94 23.13
N ARG A 198 8.64 -7.76 24.10
CA ARG A 198 10.03 -8.12 23.91
C ARG A 198 10.24 -9.57 24.29
N VAL A 199 10.56 -10.41 23.31
CA VAL A 199 10.81 -11.84 23.49
C VAL A 199 12.28 -12.24 23.24
N PHE A 200 13.06 -11.35 22.65
CA PHE A 200 14.48 -11.56 22.46
C PHE A 200 15.30 -11.09 23.68
N PRO A 201 16.30 -11.85 24.12
CA PRO A 201 17.23 -11.38 25.14
C PRO A 201 18.04 -10.20 24.63
N ASN A 202 18.63 -9.44 25.56
CA ASN A 202 19.52 -8.35 25.16
C ASN A 202 20.70 -8.87 24.35
N PRO A 203 21.15 -8.15 23.32
CA PRO A 203 22.40 -8.43 22.66
C PRO A 203 23.56 -8.43 23.65
N THR A 204 24.48 -9.37 23.48
CA THR A 204 25.72 -9.47 24.25
C THR A 204 26.90 -9.50 23.29
N ALA A 205 28.10 -9.29 23.78
CA ALA A 205 29.31 -9.39 22.94
C ALA A 205 29.44 -10.75 22.21
N ALA A 206 28.78 -11.79 22.72
CA ALA A 206 28.81 -13.13 22.13
C ALA A 206 27.70 -13.38 21.11
N ASN A 207 26.56 -12.65 21.19
CA ASN A 207 25.39 -12.86 20.35
C ASN A 207 24.79 -11.56 19.79
N GLN A 208 25.57 -10.47 19.72
CA GLN A 208 25.06 -9.15 19.35
C GLN A 208 24.41 -9.07 17.96
N TYR A 209 24.71 -10.00 17.08
CA TYR A 209 24.16 -10.00 15.71
C TYR A 209 23.07 -11.05 15.48
N ALA A 210 22.78 -11.91 16.46
CA ALA A 210 21.79 -12.97 16.31
C ALA A 210 21.22 -13.44 17.68
N PRO A 211 20.60 -12.57 18.49
CA PRO A 211 19.84 -13.05 19.62
C PRO A 211 18.70 -13.94 19.11
N THR A 212 18.41 -15.04 19.81
CA THR A 212 17.30 -15.93 19.50
C THR A 212 16.23 -15.86 20.57
N ALA A 213 14.96 -15.81 20.16
CA ALA A 213 13.82 -15.96 21.06
C ALA A 213 13.44 -17.42 21.21
N SER A 214 12.95 -17.82 22.38
CA SER A 214 12.43 -19.16 22.56
C SER A 214 10.99 -19.27 22.07
N GLU A 215 10.63 -20.43 21.52
CA GLU A 215 9.25 -20.74 21.11
C GLU A 215 8.25 -20.53 22.26
N SER A 216 8.61 -20.92 23.48
CA SER A 216 7.76 -20.76 24.66
C SER A 216 7.52 -19.29 25.02
N ASP A 217 8.51 -18.41 24.87
CA ASP A 217 8.35 -16.98 25.13
C ASP A 217 7.44 -16.33 24.09
N ILE A 218 7.57 -16.72 22.82
CA ILE A 218 6.69 -16.27 21.72
C ILE A 218 5.25 -16.75 21.98
N THR A 219 5.07 -18.01 22.40
CA THR A 219 3.76 -18.59 22.73
C THR A 219 3.06 -17.82 23.84
N LEU A 220 3.78 -17.47 24.91
CA LEU A 220 3.26 -16.66 26.00
C LEU A 220 2.88 -15.25 25.49
N ALA A 221 3.75 -14.59 24.73
CA ALA A 221 3.50 -13.26 24.20
C ALA A 221 2.25 -13.20 23.32
N ILE A 222 1.98 -14.23 22.50
CA ILE A 222 0.76 -14.33 21.70
C ILE A 222 -0.48 -14.37 22.61
N GLY A 223 -0.46 -15.20 23.66
CA GLY A 223 -1.55 -15.31 24.61
C GLY A 223 -1.82 -13.99 25.37
N ASP A 224 -0.76 -13.32 25.81
CA ASP A 224 -0.83 -12.04 26.50
C ASP A 224 -1.32 -10.92 25.58
N ALA A 225 -0.89 -10.88 24.31
CA ALA A 225 -1.37 -9.94 23.31
C ALA A 225 -2.90 -10.06 23.09
N VAL A 226 -3.42 -11.28 22.98
CA VAL A 226 -4.87 -11.52 22.89
C VAL A 226 -5.59 -11.03 24.13
N THR A 227 -5.06 -11.37 25.32
CA THR A 227 -5.62 -10.96 26.63
C THR A 227 -5.65 -9.45 26.81
N ASN A 228 -4.61 -8.76 26.33
CA ASN A 228 -4.50 -7.30 26.35
C ASN A 228 -5.26 -6.61 25.21
N GLY A 229 -6.03 -7.35 24.42
CA GLY A 229 -6.98 -6.81 23.44
C GLY A 229 -6.40 -6.39 22.11
N ALA A 230 -5.20 -6.86 21.76
CA ALA A 230 -4.63 -6.67 20.43
C ALA A 230 -5.63 -7.12 19.33
N LYS A 231 -5.67 -6.40 18.24
CA LYS A 231 -6.48 -6.72 17.06
C LYS A 231 -5.65 -7.37 15.96
N VAL A 232 -4.37 -7.09 15.97
CA VAL A 232 -3.38 -7.64 15.03
C VAL A 232 -2.16 -8.06 15.85
N ILE A 233 -1.56 -9.17 15.50
CA ILE A 233 -0.26 -9.61 16.01
C ILE A 233 0.72 -9.61 14.83
N ASN A 234 1.81 -8.87 14.96
CA ASN A 234 2.93 -8.83 14.02
C ASN A 234 4.07 -9.69 14.54
N LEU A 235 4.49 -10.66 13.74
CA LEU A 235 5.60 -11.56 14.00
C LEU A 235 6.65 -11.40 12.90
N SER A 236 7.53 -10.39 13.03
CA SER A 236 8.67 -10.19 12.14
C SER A 236 9.83 -11.11 12.54
N LEU A 237 9.52 -12.37 12.74
CA LEU A 237 10.42 -13.44 13.18
C LEU A 237 9.96 -14.78 12.61
N GLY A 238 10.86 -15.76 12.59
CA GLY A 238 10.53 -17.08 12.11
C GLY A 238 11.65 -18.08 12.35
N THR A 239 11.33 -19.33 12.07
CA THR A 239 12.29 -20.43 12.02
C THR A 239 11.95 -21.38 10.90
N CYS A 240 12.97 -21.94 10.27
CA CYS A 240 12.77 -22.89 9.19
C CYS A 240 12.19 -24.22 9.69
N ASN A 241 11.51 -24.90 8.78
CA ASN A 241 10.70 -26.10 9.02
C ASN A 241 11.53 -27.39 9.24
N SER A 242 12.82 -27.33 9.62
CA SER A 242 13.67 -28.54 9.59
C SER A 242 13.49 -29.49 10.76
N GLU A 243 12.96 -29.05 11.92
CA GLU A 243 13.01 -29.86 13.14
C GLU A 243 11.68 -30.05 13.91
N GLY A 244 10.57 -29.60 13.34
CA GLY A 244 9.25 -29.72 13.99
C GLY A 244 9.03 -28.68 15.08
N ILE A 245 7.99 -27.90 14.91
CA ILE A 245 7.51 -26.90 15.86
C ILE A 245 6.63 -27.61 16.88
N ASP A 246 6.72 -27.22 18.14
CA ASP A 246 5.83 -27.73 19.18
C ASP A 246 4.39 -27.28 18.94
N SER A 247 3.44 -28.15 19.23
CA SER A 247 2.03 -27.86 19.03
C SER A 247 1.53 -26.67 19.85
N SER A 248 2.24 -26.27 20.92
CA SER A 248 1.83 -25.15 21.77
C SER A 248 1.88 -23.81 21.05
N LEU A 249 2.87 -23.57 20.18
CA LEU A 249 2.92 -22.36 19.35
C LEU A 249 1.79 -22.36 18.31
N GLN A 250 1.53 -23.51 17.68
CA GLN A 250 0.42 -23.62 16.75
C GLN A 250 -0.91 -23.35 17.46
N ASP A 251 -1.14 -23.97 18.61
CA ASP A 251 -2.36 -23.80 19.42
C ASP A 251 -2.57 -22.34 19.83
N ALA A 252 -1.50 -21.63 20.21
CA ALA A 252 -1.57 -20.20 20.55
C ALA A 252 -1.97 -19.34 19.35
N VAL A 253 -1.38 -19.59 18.18
CA VAL A 253 -1.72 -18.88 16.93
C VAL A 253 -3.16 -19.17 16.52
N GLU A 254 -3.58 -20.43 16.52
CA GLU A 254 -4.96 -20.81 16.18
C GLU A 254 -5.98 -20.22 17.16
N SER A 255 -5.66 -20.19 18.46
CA SER A 255 -6.50 -19.56 19.48
C SER A 255 -6.62 -18.05 19.30
N ALA A 256 -5.52 -17.37 18.92
CA ALA A 256 -5.55 -15.94 18.59
C ALA A 256 -6.48 -15.67 17.39
N ILE A 257 -6.34 -16.45 16.33
CA ILE A 257 -7.18 -16.32 15.12
C ILE A 257 -8.65 -16.63 15.44
N ALA A 258 -8.92 -17.67 16.22
CA ALA A 258 -10.28 -18.03 16.67
C ALA A 258 -10.91 -16.92 17.54
N SER A 259 -10.09 -16.17 18.27
CA SER A 259 -10.52 -15.01 19.07
C SER A 259 -10.74 -13.74 18.22
N GLY A 260 -10.56 -13.83 16.89
CA GLY A 260 -10.75 -12.71 15.96
C GLY A 260 -9.52 -11.81 15.80
N VAL A 261 -8.36 -12.22 16.31
CA VAL A 261 -7.10 -11.50 16.14
C VAL A 261 -6.43 -11.92 14.83
N THR A 262 -6.02 -10.96 14.01
CA THR A 262 -5.31 -11.25 12.77
C THR A 262 -3.82 -11.44 13.06
N VAL A 263 -3.26 -12.58 12.69
CA VAL A 263 -1.83 -12.88 12.83
C VAL A 263 -1.14 -12.70 11.49
N VAL A 264 -0.11 -11.87 11.46
CA VAL A 264 0.71 -11.55 10.29
C VAL A 264 2.15 -11.93 10.62
N ALA A 265 2.80 -12.71 9.76
CA ALA A 265 4.15 -13.20 10.03
C ALA A 265 5.05 -13.18 8.80
N ALA A 266 6.34 -12.98 9.03
CA ALA A 266 7.39 -12.98 8.02
C ALA A 266 7.60 -14.38 7.43
N SER A 267 7.74 -14.47 6.10
CA SER A 267 7.88 -15.75 5.41
C SER A 267 9.27 -16.39 5.54
N GLY A 268 10.27 -15.64 5.98
CA GLY A 268 11.68 -16.08 6.09
C GLY A 268 12.59 -15.50 4.99
N ASN A 269 13.91 -15.60 5.19
CA ASN A 269 14.92 -14.92 4.37
C ASN A 269 15.98 -15.90 3.80
N GLU A 270 15.68 -17.17 3.67
CA GLU A 270 16.65 -18.24 3.39
C GLU A 270 16.69 -18.66 1.92
N ARG A 271 15.80 -18.14 1.04
CA ARG A 271 15.70 -18.58 -0.36
C ARG A 271 17.02 -18.49 -1.13
N ALA A 272 17.80 -17.45 -0.91
CA ALA A 272 19.11 -17.29 -1.54
C ALA A 272 20.21 -18.19 -0.95
N GLY A 273 19.90 -18.97 0.08
CA GLY A 273 20.85 -19.88 0.71
C GLY A 273 21.90 -19.22 1.61
N THR A 274 21.66 -18.00 2.06
CA THR A 274 22.69 -17.15 2.66
C THR A 274 22.55 -16.91 4.16
N SER A 275 21.37 -17.06 4.76
CA SER A 275 21.14 -16.51 6.10
C SER A 275 21.18 -17.52 7.23
N ASP A 276 20.73 -18.75 7.03
CA ASP A 276 20.77 -19.77 8.08
C ASP A 276 21.21 -21.15 7.55
N PRO A 277 22.42 -21.61 7.89
CA PRO A 277 22.90 -22.96 7.50
C PRO A 277 22.03 -24.09 8.07
N SER A 278 21.31 -23.88 9.18
CA SER A 278 20.42 -24.88 9.79
C SER A 278 19.17 -25.13 8.95
N CYS A 279 18.78 -24.17 8.12
CA CYS A 279 17.65 -24.27 7.19
C CYS A 279 17.98 -25.03 5.88
N GLY A 280 19.11 -25.68 5.79
CA GLY A 280 19.44 -26.55 4.66
C GLY A 280 19.81 -25.81 3.37
N GLY A 281 20.20 -24.55 3.43
CA GLY A 281 20.70 -23.74 2.31
C GLY A 281 19.74 -23.66 1.13
N GLY A 282 19.00 -22.57 0.99
CA GLY A 282 18.10 -22.35 -0.15
C GLY A 282 16.68 -22.90 0.02
N SER A 283 16.13 -22.93 1.23
CA SER A 283 14.72 -23.24 1.42
C SER A 283 13.84 -22.19 0.76
N SER A 284 12.97 -22.65 -0.13
CA SER A 284 11.93 -21.80 -0.73
C SER A 284 10.59 -21.94 -0.01
N THR A 285 10.56 -22.57 1.15
CA THR A 285 9.32 -22.79 1.91
C THR A 285 9.10 -21.68 2.93
N VAL A 286 7.83 -21.37 3.17
CA VAL A 286 7.45 -20.39 4.19
C VAL A 286 7.80 -20.92 5.57
N ASP A 287 8.43 -20.10 6.39
CA ASP A 287 8.85 -20.41 7.76
C ASP A 287 7.67 -20.45 8.74
N PHE A 288 7.88 -21.04 9.92
CA PHE A 288 6.96 -20.89 11.03
C PHE A 288 7.28 -19.64 11.86
N PRO A 289 6.23 -18.93 12.38
CA PRO A 289 4.80 -19.34 12.39
C PRO A 289 4.01 -18.93 11.13
N ALA A 290 4.61 -18.31 10.13
CA ALA A 290 3.91 -17.86 8.91
C ALA A 290 3.23 -19.02 8.15
N ALA A 291 3.80 -20.22 8.21
CA ALA A 291 3.26 -21.42 7.56
C ALA A 291 1.99 -21.99 8.25
N PHE A 292 1.64 -21.53 9.44
CA PHE A 292 0.43 -22.03 10.11
C PHE A 292 -0.85 -21.57 9.39
N ALA A 293 -1.87 -22.43 9.45
CA ALA A 293 -3.15 -22.15 8.81
C ALA A 293 -3.79 -20.87 9.38
N GLY A 294 -4.29 -20.01 8.48
CA GLY A 294 -4.94 -18.75 8.87
C GLY A 294 -3.99 -17.56 9.06
N VAL A 295 -2.71 -17.79 9.27
CA VAL A 295 -1.70 -16.71 9.32
C VAL A 295 -1.56 -16.04 7.95
N ILE A 296 -1.36 -14.75 7.94
CA ILE A 296 -1.01 -13.98 6.75
C ILE A 296 0.52 -14.02 6.62
N ALA A 297 1.03 -14.93 5.81
CA ALA A 297 2.45 -15.06 5.51
C ALA A 297 2.88 -13.97 4.53
N VAL A 298 3.90 -13.19 4.87
CA VAL A 298 4.35 -12.03 4.10
C VAL A 298 5.79 -12.23 3.62
N GLY A 299 5.97 -12.21 2.30
CA GLY A 299 7.27 -12.16 1.66
C GLY A 299 7.72 -10.72 1.39
N ALA A 300 8.96 -10.57 0.95
CA ALA A 300 9.55 -9.27 0.61
C ALA A 300 9.57 -9.04 -0.90
N SER A 301 9.21 -7.81 -1.32
CA SER A 301 9.48 -7.31 -2.67
C SER A 301 10.58 -6.24 -2.64
N ALA A 302 11.20 -6.05 -3.79
CA ALA A 302 12.27 -5.08 -4.00
C ALA A 302 12.16 -4.44 -5.38
N LEU A 303 12.84 -3.32 -5.56
CA LEU A 303 12.95 -2.65 -6.85
C LEU A 303 14.18 -3.15 -7.59
N HIS A 304 14.00 -3.46 -8.87
CA HIS A 304 15.09 -3.92 -9.73
C HIS A 304 15.98 -2.74 -10.10
N ASP A 305 17.28 -2.93 -9.91
CA ASP A 305 18.30 -1.95 -10.20
C ASP A 305 19.44 -2.58 -11.02
N ASP A 306 19.10 -3.00 -12.24
CA ASP A 306 20.09 -3.57 -13.15
C ASP A 306 20.85 -2.53 -13.97
N THR A 307 20.58 -1.24 -13.77
CA THR A 307 21.19 -0.17 -14.55
C THR A 307 21.72 0.93 -13.66
N PRO A 308 22.75 1.67 -14.11
CA PRO A 308 23.29 2.81 -13.38
C PRO A 308 22.28 3.97 -13.19
N ASN A 309 21.08 3.85 -13.73
CA ASN A 309 19.95 4.72 -13.49
C ASN A 309 18.91 3.98 -12.67
N GLU A 310 18.93 4.15 -11.37
CA GLU A 310 18.04 3.62 -10.33
C GLU A 310 16.54 3.72 -10.65
N TYR A 311 16.21 4.53 -11.62
CA TYR A 311 14.87 4.90 -12.02
C TYR A 311 14.37 4.25 -13.31
N SER A 312 15.25 3.53 -14.04
CA SER A 312 14.92 3.17 -15.42
C SER A 312 14.00 1.98 -15.58
N THR A 313 13.93 1.09 -14.59
CA THR A 313 13.18 -0.15 -14.80
C THR A 313 11.87 -0.19 -14.03
N GLY A 314 11.74 0.48 -12.89
CA GLY A 314 10.51 0.41 -12.08
C GLY A 314 9.98 -1.00 -11.83
N VAL A 315 10.71 -2.03 -12.28
CA VAL A 315 10.32 -3.43 -12.17
C VAL A 315 10.51 -3.85 -10.74
N GLU A 316 9.40 -4.16 -10.11
CA GLU A 316 9.35 -4.75 -8.78
C GLU A 316 9.47 -6.28 -8.92
N TYR A 317 10.20 -6.91 -8.03
CA TYR A 317 10.39 -8.36 -8.00
C TYR A 317 10.36 -8.86 -6.56
N VAL A 318 10.24 -10.18 -6.39
CA VAL A 318 10.34 -10.79 -5.06
C VAL A 318 11.80 -10.89 -4.66
N ALA A 319 12.17 -10.21 -3.57
CA ALA A 319 13.54 -10.10 -3.08
C ALA A 319 14.26 -11.45 -3.08
N SER A 320 15.54 -11.45 -3.43
CA SER A 320 16.32 -12.67 -3.69
C SER A 320 16.32 -13.66 -2.51
N TYR A 321 16.31 -13.13 -1.31
CA TYR A 321 16.31 -13.89 -0.06
C TYR A 321 14.93 -14.35 0.39
N SER A 322 13.83 -13.69 -0.07
CA SER A 322 12.49 -13.91 0.47
C SER A 322 11.97 -15.31 0.22
N ASN A 323 11.61 -16.04 1.26
CA ASN A 323 10.96 -17.33 1.13
C ASN A 323 9.60 -17.18 0.45
N SER A 324 9.20 -18.21 -0.30
CA SER A 324 8.02 -18.19 -1.16
C SER A 324 7.37 -19.59 -1.24
N GLY A 325 6.42 -19.76 -2.14
CA GLY A 325 5.77 -21.05 -2.38
C GLY A 325 4.43 -21.22 -1.68
N PRO A 326 3.95 -22.46 -1.51
CA PRO A 326 2.65 -22.73 -0.92
C PRO A 326 2.54 -22.16 0.49
N GLY A 327 1.46 -21.43 0.75
CA GLY A 327 1.23 -20.77 2.05
C GLY A 327 1.53 -19.27 2.06
N LEU A 328 2.39 -18.78 1.16
CA LEU A 328 2.64 -17.34 1.04
C LEU A 328 1.35 -16.62 0.64
N ALA A 329 0.94 -15.63 1.43
CA ALA A 329 -0.27 -14.87 1.15
C ALA A 329 -0.02 -13.78 0.10
N LEU A 330 0.99 -12.96 0.33
CA LEU A 330 1.38 -11.84 -0.53
C LEU A 330 2.80 -11.39 -0.19
N VAL A 331 3.33 -10.46 -0.96
CA VAL A 331 4.58 -9.75 -0.65
C VAL A 331 4.29 -8.29 -0.31
N ALA A 332 5.23 -7.64 0.37
CA ALA A 332 5.26 -6.19 0.57
C ALA A 332 6.72 -5.71 0.47
N PRO A 333 6.97 -4.40 0.28
CA PRO A 333 8.33 -3.89 0.17
C PRO A 333 9.21 -4.31 1.35
N GLY A 334 10.31 -4.96 1.06
CA GLY A 334 11.29 -5.43 2.05
C GLY A 334 12.73 -5.08 1.70
N GLY A 335 12.95 -4.54 0.49
CA GLY A 335 14.29 -4.24 -0.03
C GLY A 335 15.06 -5.48 -0.47
N ASP A 336 16.16 -5.29 -1.19
CA ASP A 336 17.11 -6.34 -1.57
C ASP A 336 18.50 -5.73 -1.85
N PRO A 337 19.27 -5.42 -0.80
CA PRO A 337 20.56 -4.76 -0.96
C PRO A 337 21.56 -5.65 -1.68
N THR A 338 22.31 -5.04 -2.57
CA THR A 338 23.44 -5.69 -3.24
C THR A 338 24.61 -5.87 -2.26
N GLN A 339 25.60 -6.70 -2.64
CA GLN A 339 26.82 -6.84 -1.84
C GLN A 339 27.60 -5.52 -1.71
N ALA A 340 27.44 -4.62 -2.69
CA ALA A 340 28.04 -3.29 -2.64
C ALA A 340 27.37 -2.42 -1.58
N ASP A 341 26.04 -2.48 -1.47
CA ASP A 341 25.26 -1.76 -0.44
C ASP A 341 25.60 -2.28 0.96
N ILE A 342 25.68 -3.60 1.13
CA ILE A 342 26.05 -4.23 2.41
C ILE A 342 27.44 -3.79 2.87
N ASN A 343 28.38 -3.61 1.95
CA ASN A 343 29.75 -3.18 2.24
C ASN A 343 29.88 -1.65 2.44
N ALA A 344 28.87 -0.88 2.03
CA ALA A 344 28.87 0.56 2.25
C ALA A 344 28.65 0.91 3.74
N PRO A 345 29.15 2.05 4.22
CA PRO A 345 28.78 2.51 5.56
C PRO A 345 27.25 2.69 5.64
N GLN A 346 26.61 2.08 6.62
CA GLN A 346 25.13 2.17 6.77
C GLN A 346 24.62 3.62 6.96
N SER A 347 25.49 4.52 7.39
CA SER A 347 25.19 5.97 7.46
C SER A 347 25.18 6.65 6.09
N GLN A 348 25.56 5.97 5.04
CA GLN A 348 25.57 6.44 3.66
C GLN A 348 25.36 5.23 2.72
N PRO A 349 24.17 4.65 2.69
CA PRO A 349 23.88 3.58 1.73
C PRO A 349 24.08 4.10 0.32
N THR A 350 24.62 3.25 -0.55
CA THR A 350 24.89 3.60 -1.95
C THR A 350 23.60 3.77 -2.74
N ASN A 351 22.53 3.09 -2.30
CA ASN A 351 21.20 3.21 -2.89
C ASN A 351 20.12 2.94 -1.83
N PHE A 352 19.40 3.98 -1.42
CA PHE A 352 18.30 3.88 -0.45
C PHE A 352 17.15 3.01 -0.95
N LEU A 353 16.96 2.90 -2.28
CA LEU A 353 15.89 2.10 -2.87
C LEU A 353 16.05 0.59 -2.69
N HIS A 354 17.26 0.15 -2.37
CA HIS A 354 17.52 -1.25 -2.04
C HIS A 354 17.17 -1.60 -0.59
N TRP A 355 16.87 -0.58 0.23
CA TRP A 355 16.66 -0.73 1.66
C TRP A 355 15.28 -0.22 2.08
N ILE A 356 14.89 -0.62 3.26
CA ILE A 356 13.77 -0.04 4.00
C ILE A 356 14.36 0.82 5.12
N GLU A 357 14.31 2.12 4.95
CA GLU A 357 14.71 3.07 5.96
C GLU A 357 13.60 3.23 7.01
N GLY A 358 13.97 3.31 8.27
CA GLY A 358 13.02 3.46 9.36
C GLY A 358 13.68 3.78 10.69
N LEU A 359 12.86 3.85 11.72
CA LEU A 359 13.32 4.14 13.07
C LEU A 359 14.32 3.10 13.56
N TYR A 360 15.23 3.55 14.42
CA TYR A 360 16.16 2.70 15.15
C TYR A 360 16.15 3.03 16.64
N SER A 361 16.54 2.08 17.48
CA SER A 361 16.55 2.32 18.92
C SER A 361 17.76 3.09 19.40
N THR A 362 17.54 4.14 20.18
CA THR A 362 18.62 4.89 20.87
C THR A 362 19.28 4.10 21.98
N ALA A 363 18.65 3.01 22.41
CA ALA A 363 19.16 2.09 23.43
C ALA A 363 19.89 0.89 22.84
N ALA A 364 19.92 0.77 21.50
CA ALA A 364 20.61 -0.33 20.83
C ALA A 364 22.09 -0.37 21.19
N VAL A 365 22.56 -1.57 21.48
CA VAL A 365 23.96 -1.83 21.79
C VAL A 365 24.69 -2.10 20.47
N ASP A 366 24.83 -1.05 19.65
CA ASP A 366 25.58 -1.11 18.41
C ASP A 366 26.97 -0.51 18.60
N PRO A 367 28.05 -1.31 18.41
CA PRO A 367 29.42 -0.80 18.50
C PRO A 367 29.79 0.20 17.39
N THR A 368 29.01 0.24 16.32
CA THR A 368 29.20 1.22 15.23
C THR A 368 28.50 2.55 15.51
N ASN A 369 27.68 2.62 16.57
CA ASN A 369 26.94 3.80 17.07
C ASN A 369 26.36 4.66 15.95
N GLN A 370 25.36 4.13 15.30
CA GLN A 370 24.72 4.77 14.14
C GLN A 370 23.75 5.92 14.52
N CYS A 371 23.55 6.18 15.80
CA CYS A 371 22.75 7.28 16.32
C CYS A 371 23.64 8.36 16.94
N PRO A 372 24.33 9.20 16.15
CA PRO A 372 25.15 10.27 16.68
C PRO A 372 24.30 11.33 17.40
N ASN A 373 23.02 11.39 17.10
CA ASN A 373 22.05 12.25 17.78
C ASN A 373 20.84 11.40 18.18
N LYS A 374 20.60 11.25 19.49
CA LYS A 374 19.49 10.45 20.03
C LYS A 374 18.11 10.91 19.57
N ALA A 375 18.00 12.12 19.03
CA ALA A 375 16.74 12.64 18.49
C ALA A 375 16.47 12.19 17.06
N GLU A 376 17.49 11.70 16.32
CA GLU A 376 17.40 11.31 14.92
C GLU A 376 18.12 9.97 14.74
N CYS A 377 17.48 8.90 15.21
CA CYS A 377 18.03 7.56 15.20
C CYS A 377 17.31 6.73 14.14
N PHE A 378 17.94 6.61 12.98
CA PHE A 378 17.41 5.91 11.81
C PHE A 378 18.41 4.86 11.34
N ALA A 379 17.91 3.81 10.73
CA ALA A 379 18.72 2.78 10.12
C ALA A 379 18.03 2.20 8.89
N VAL A 380 18.82 1.58 8.03
CA VAL A 380 18.34 0.86 6.87
C VAL A 380 18.34 -0.64 7.14
N PHE A 381 17.27 -1.31 6.75
CA PHE A 381 17.06 -2.74 6.91
C PHE A 381 16.59 -3.36 5.59
N ALA A 382 16.77 -4.66 5.45
CA ALA A 382 16.12 -5.43 4.41
C ALA A 382 15.69 -6.79 4.97
N GLY A 383 14.49 -7.22 4.62
CA GLY A 383 13.96 -8.50 5.08
C GLY A 383 12.46 -8.63 4.93
N THR A 384 11.99 -9.86 5.02
CA THR A 384 10.54 -10.13 5.19
C THR A 384 10.03 -9.55 6.50
N SER A 385 10.94 -9.29 7.46
CA SER A 385 10.67 -8.56 8.70
C SER A 385 10.21 -7.12 8.49
N GLN A 386 10.66 -6.44 7.43
CA GLN A 386 10.26 -5.07 7.08
C GLN A 386 9.00 -5.04 6.21
N ALA A 387 8.75 -6.10 5.47
CA ALA A 387 7.53 -6.28 4.68
C ALA A 387 6.30 -6.53 5.57
N THR A 388 6.45 -7.38 6.58
CA THR A 388 5.37 -7.82 7.49
C THR A 388 4.66 -6.67 8.21
N PRO A 389 5.34 -5.68 8.81
CA PRO A 389 4.69 -4.57 9.50
C PRO A 389 3.85 -3.68 8.60
N GLN A 390 4.17 -3.57 7.31
CA GLN A 390 3.35 -2.82 6.36
C GLN A 390 2.00 -3.51 6.15
N VAL A 391 1.97 -4.83 6.09
CA VAL A 391 0.72 -5.60 6.07
C VAL A 391 -0.03 -5.45 7.38
N SER A 392 0.65 -5.53 8.52
CA SER A 392 0.05 -5.38 9.85
C SER A 392 -0.58 -4.00 10.05
N GLY A 393 0.09 -2.93 9.62
CA GLY A 393 -0.44 -1.57 9.64
C GLY A 393 -1.65 -1.40 8.73
N THR A 394 -1.62 -2.00 7.52
CA THR A 394 -2.78 -2.02 6.61
C THR A 394 -3.97 -2.75 7.23
N VAL A 395 -3.76 -3.90 7.88
CA VAL A 395 -4.81 -4.60 8.63
C VAL A 395 -5.39 -3.71 9.72
N GLY A 396 -4.54 -2.95 10.43
CA GLY A 396 -4.97 -1.97 11.42
C GLY A 396 -5.89 -0.90 10.83
N LEU A 397 -5.58 -0.39 9.63
CA LEU A 397 -6.45 0.53 8.89
C LEU A 397 -7.77 -0.15 8.46
N MET A 398 -7.71 -1.39 7.95
CA MET A 398 -8.92 -2.14 7.56
C MET A 398 -9.87 -2.32 8.75
N LEU A 399 -9.35 -2.69 9.92
CA LEU A 399 -10.14 -2.83 11.16
C LEU A 399 -10.63 -1.48 11.69
N SER A 400 -9.88 -0.39 11.49
CA SER A 400 -10.34 0.97 11.78
C SER A 400 -11.51 1.38 10.89
N ALA A 401 -11.50 0.95 9.63
CA ALA A 401 -12.54 1.22 8.65
C ALA A 401 -13.79 0.34 8.85
N ASN A 402 -13.60 -0.91 9.26
CA ASN A 402 -14.65 -1.89 9.54
C ASN A 402 -14.20 -2.88 10.65
N PRO A 403 -14.54 -2.62 11.91
CA PRO A 403 -14.17 -3.47 13.04
C PRO A 403 -14.77 -4.88 13.03
N GLY A 404 -15.74 -5.14 12.16
CA GLY A 404 -16.43 -6.44 12.06
C GLY A 404 -15.78 -7.44 11.11
N LEU A 405 -14.62 -7.11 10.51
CA LEU A 405 -13.91 -8.03 9.63
C LEU A 405 -13.29 -9.17 10.43
N SER A 406 -13.50 -10.40 9.96
CA SER A 406 -12.79 -11.57 10.48
C SER A 406 -11.39 -11.68 9.87
N PRO A 407 -10.44 -12.38 10.55
CA PRO A 407 -9.10 -12.64 10.01
C PRO A 407 -9.11 -13.27 8.61
N ALA A 408 -10.04 -14.19 8.37
CA ALA A 408 -10.19 -14.83 7.05
C ALA A 408 -10.64 -13.85 5.96
N GLN A 409 -11.58 -12.93 6.27
CA GLN A 409 -12.00 -11.89 5.33
C GLN A 409 -10.87 -10.91 5.04
N ILE A 410 -10.11 -10.51 6.07
CA ILE A 410 -8.94 -9.64 5.93
C ILE A 410 -7.92 -10.28 4.99
N LYS A 411 -7.52 -11.53 5.26
CA LYS A 411 -6.59 -12.29 4.40
C LYS A 411 -7.09 -12.36 2.95
N GLN A 412 -8.37 -12.67 2.74
CA GLN A 412 -8.95 -12.75 1.41
C GLN A 412 -8.95 -11.40 0.68
N ILE A 413 -9.26 -10.30 1.37
CA ILE A 413 -9.22 -8.96 0.78
C ILE A 413 -7.79 -8.61 0.37
N LEU A 414 -6.81 -8.78 1.27
CA LEU A 414 -5.42 -8.47 0.97
C LEU A 414 -4.92 -9.23 -0.27
N ILE A 415 -5.19 -10.54 -0.35
CA ILE A 415 -4.79 -11.36 -1.50
C ILE A 415 -5.49 -10.91 -2.80
N SER A 416 -6.80 -10.63 -2.72
CA SER A 416 -7.58 -10.31 -3.92
C SER A 416 -7.37 -8.88 -4.45
N THR A 417 -6.78 -8.02 -3.65
CA THR A 417 -6.50 -6.62 -4.00
C THR A 417 -5.02 -6.32 -4.20
N ALA A 418 -4.15 -7.29 -3.97
CA ALA A 418 -2.72 -7.17 -4.20
C ALA A 418 -2.40 -6.94 -5.69
N ASP A 419 -1.35 -6.17 -5.95
CA ASP A 419 -0.88 -5.90 -7.30
C ASP A 419 -0.02 -7.05 -7.83
N ASN A 420 -0.30 -7.44 -9.05
CA ASN A 420 0.51 -8.45 -9.73
C ASN A 420 1.82 -7.82 -10.23
N ILE A 421 2.94 -8.19 -9.63
CA ILE A 421 4.29 -7.75 -10.05
C ILE A 421 4.95 -8.72 -11.05
N ASN A 422 4.18 -9.66 -11.59
CA ASN A 422 4.63 -10.66 -12.58
C ASN A 422 5.79 -11.56 -12.11
N ASP A 423 5.98 -11.72 -10.82
CA ASP A 423 6.96 -12.65 -10.24
C ASP A 423 6.24 -13.93 -9.77
N PRO A 424 6.70 -15.14 -10.16
CA PRO A 424 6.05 -16.39 -9.77
C PRO A 424 6.09 -16.67 -8.26
N ASN A 425 6.91 -15.94 -7.51
CA ASN A 425 7.10 -16.12 -6.06
C ASN A 425 6.28 -15.13 -5.21
N GLN A 426 5.45 -14.28 -5.84
CA GLN A 426 4.76 -13.16 -5.19
C GLN A 426 3.55 -13.54 -4.31
N GLY A 427 3.16 -14.83 -4.27
CA GLY A 427 1.87 -15.21 -3.66
C GLY A 427 0.70 -14.58 -4.41
N GLY A 428 -0.15 -13.83 -3.69
CA GLY A 428 -1.27 -13.07 -4.29
C GLY A 428 -0.85 -11.80 -5.04
N GLY A 429 0.38 -11.36 -4.86
CA GLY A 429 0.90 -10.11 -5.42
C GLY A 429 1.52 -9.22 -4.35
N ARG A 430 1.89 -7.98 -4.70
CA ARG A 430 2.39 -6.97 -3.77
C ARG A 430 1.22 -6.25 -3.09
N LEU A 431 1.35 -5.97 -1.80
CA LEU A 431 0.39 -5.22 -0.99
C LEU A 431 -0.02 -3.90 -1.65
N ASP A 432 -1.32 -3.71 -1.83
CA ASP A 432 -1.95 -2.43 -2.15
C ASP A 432 -2.92 -2.05 -1.03
N ALA A 433 -2.49 -1.16 -0.14
CA ALA A 433 -3.30 -0.73 0.99
C ALA A 433 -4.53 0.07 0.54
N TYR A 434 -4.42 0.86 -0.53
CA TYR A 434 -5.54 1.63 -1.06
C TYR A 434 -6.65 0.73 -1.57
N ARG A 435 -6.32 -0.26 -2.42
CA ARG A 435 -7.32 -1.20 -2.94
C ARG A 435 -7.93 -2.07 -1.86
N ALA A 436 -7.12 -2.45 -0.84
CA ALA A 436 -7.63 -3.17 0.32
C ALA A 436 -8.68 -2.34 1.08
N LEU A 437 -8.39 -1.05 1.34
CA LEU A 437 -9.33 -0.14 2.02
C LEU A 437 -10.56 0.15 1.16
N ALA A 438 -10.40 0.33 -0.16
CA ALA A 438 -11.50 0.49 -1.10
C ALA A 438 -12.46 -0.71 -1.03
N ALA A 439 -11.93 -1.93 -1.03
CA ALA A 439 -12.72 -3.15 -0.90
C ALA A 439 -13.47 -3.21 0.45
N VAL A 440 -12.82 -2.85 1.56
CA VAL A 440 -13.45 -2.76 2.90
C VAL A 440 -14.62 -1.77 2.91
N LYS A 441 -14.50 -0.66 2.20
CA LYS A 441 -15.57 0.36 2.10
C LYS A 441 -16.67 0.01 1.11
N GLY A 442 -16.55 -1.13 0.42
CA GLY A 442 -17.50 -1.54 -0.62
C GLY A 442 -17.42 -0.68 -1.88
N ASP A 443 -16.30 -0.02 -2.07
CA ASP A 443 -15.95 0.63 -3.33
C ASP A 443 -15.55 -0.47 -4.32
N LEU A 444 -16.55 -1.01 -5.01
CA LEU A 444 -16.42 -2.20 -5.86
C LEU A 444 -15.71 -1.92 -7.19
N SER A 445 -15.33 -0.71 -7.41
CA SER A 445 -14.50 -0.27 -8.50
C SER A 445 -13.51 0.73 -7.92
N PRO A 446 -12.52 0.28 -7.12
CA PRO A 446 -11.32 1.07 -7.08
C PRO A 446 -10.99 1.26 -8.57
N PRO A 447 -10.68 2.48 -9.02
CA PRO A 447 -10.16 2.62 -10.36
C PRO A 447 -9.10 1.54 -10.45
N THR A 448 -9.15 0.74 -11.51
CA THR A 448 -7.95 0.05 -11.96
C THR A 448 -7.01 1.19 -12.30
N LEU A 449 -6.34 1.68 -11.25
CA LEU A 449 -5.21 2.56 -11.45
C LEU A 449 -4.28 1.72 -12.33
N PRO A 450 -3.87 2.25 -13.46
CA PRO A 450 -2.84 1.60 -14.22
C PRO A 450 -1.74 1.30 -13.21
N ASN A 451 -1.18 0.11 -13.30
CA ASN A 451 -0.11 -0.33 -12.43
C ASN A 451 0.83 0.85 -12.17
N ASP A 452 1.07 1.25 -10.92
CA ASP A 452 1.87 2.45 -10.61
C ASP A 452 3.25 2.42 -11.27
N LEU A 453 3.72 1.20 -11.57
CA LEU A 453 4.94 0.93 -12.33
C LEU A 453 4.91 1.43 -13.78
N ASN A 454 3.72 1.65 -14.32
CA ASN A 454 3.56 2.02 -15.72
C ASN A 454 3.65 3.52 -15.96
N PHE A 455 3.75 4.35 -14.91
CA PHE A 455 3.92 5.80 -15.05
C PHE A 455 5.29 6.25 -14.57
N VAL A 456 5.97 7.00 -15.38
CA VAL A 456 7.23 7.67 -15.03
C VAL A 456 7.08 9.15 -15.28
N ALA A 457 7.30 9.99 -14.26
CA ALA A 457 7.42 11.42 -14.40
C ALA A 457 8.91 11.80 -14.38
N PHE A 458 9.34 12.69 -15.25
CA PHE A 458 10.74 13.05 -15.37
C PHE A 458 10.90 14.49 -15.86
N ALA A 459 12.04 15.12 -15.51
CA ALA A 459 12.45 16.38 -16.07
C ALA A 459 13.46 16.14 -17.18
N TYR A 460 13.33 16.82 -18.30
CA TYR A 460 14.23 16.67 -19.42
C TYR A 460 14.45 17.97 -20.21
N THR A 461 15.63 18.09 -20.81
CA THR A 461 15.91 19.13 -21.77
C THR A 461 15.75 18.58 -23.18
N PRO A 462 14.87 19.17 -24.02
CA PRO A 462 14.74 18.77 -25.42
C PRO A 462 16.06 18.94 -26.18
N ASN A 463 16.46 17.92 -26.94
CA ASN A 463 17.73 17.93 -27.71
C ASN A 463 17.47 17.86 -29.23
N GLY A 464 16.60 18.70 -29.72
CA GLY A 464 16.22 18.73 -31.14
C GLY A 464 15.55 17.40 -31.58
N THR A 465 16.16 16.74 -32.57
CA THR A 465 15.73 15.40 -33.06
C THR A 465 16.45 14.24 -32.39
N ASN A 466 17.40 14.53 -31.49
CA ASN A 466 18.11 13.51 -30.70
C ASN A 466 17.38 13.17 -29.43
N ALA A 467 17.83 12.09 -28.78
CA ALA A 467 17.29 11.70 -27.46
C ALA A 467 17.36 12.88 -26.47
N PRO A 468 16.31 13.14 -25.70
CA PRO A 468 16.31 14.21 -24.71
C PRO A 468 17.35 13.94 -23.62
N VAL A 469 17.89 14.99 -23.04
CA VAL A 469 18.76 14.88 -21.87
C VAL A 469 17.86 14.83 -20.65
N ILE A 470 17.84 13.69 -19.97
CA ILE A 470 17.10 13.52 -18.72
C ILE A 470 17.86 14.26 -17.62
N LEU A 471 17.19 15.11 -16.88
CA LEU A 471 17.74 15.88 -15.77
C LEU A 471 17.46 15.20 -14.44
N ASP A 472 16.27 14.60 -14.31
CA ASP A 472 15.83 13.87 -13.14
C ASP A 472 14.63 13.02 -13.53
N VAL A 473 14.56 11.82 -12.97
CA VAL A 473 13.43 10.91 -13.13
C VAL A 473 12.83 10.68 -11.76
N THR A 474 11.60 11.13 -11.60
CA THR A 474 10.83 10.76 -10.43
C THR A 474 9.81 9.73 -10.85
N TYR A 475 9.94 8.53 -10.31
CA TYR A 475 8.84 7.60 -10.40
C TYR A 475 7.62 8.21 -9.71
N PRO A 476 6.41 7.99 -10.22
CA PRO A 476 5.23 8.13 -9.40
C PRO A 476 5.29 7.06 -8.31
N ARG A 477 6.19 7.27 -7.36
CA ARG A 477 6.27 6.47 -6.16
C ARG A 477 5.06 6.88 -5.34
N GLY A 478 3.97 6.15 -5.54
CA GLY A 478 2.79 6.19 -4.69
C GLY A 478 1.84 7.35 -4.76
N ALA A 479 2.00 8.28 -5.66
CA ALA A 479 0.82 9.00 -6.11
C ALA A 479 0.36 8.29 -7.38
N PRO A 480 -0.84 7.67 -7.41
CA PRO A 480 -1.40 7.34 -8.68
C PRO A 480 -1.37 8.62 -9.50
N VAL A 481 -0.72 8.61 -10.65
CA VAL A 481 -0.95 9.61 -11.66
C VAL A 481 -2.36 9.33 -12.17
N SER A 482 -3.34 9.51 -11.26
CA SER A 482 -4.71 9.64 -11.69
C SER A 482 -4.76 10.83 -12.63
N THR A 483 -5.77 10.91 -13.47
CA THR A 483 -6.05 12.08 -14.31
C THR A 483 -6.07 13.41 -13.53
N THR A 484 -5.88 13.38 -12.22
CA THR A 484 -5.84 14.50 -11.26
C THR A 484 -4.71 14.38 -10.25
N GLY A 485 -3.79 13.40 -10.36
CA GLY A 485 -2.70 13.16 -9.39
C GLY A 485 -1.63 14.25 -9.44
N ALA A 486 -1.26 14.75 -8.28
CA ALA A 486 -0.07 15.57 -8.14
C ALA A 486 1.17 14.66 -8.08
N PHE A 487 2.21 15.00 -8.79
CA PHE A 487 3.53 14.40 -8.67
C PHE A 487 4.58 15.50 -8.52
N ARG A 488 5.72 15.16 -7.97
CA ARG A 488 6.84 16.06 -7.79
C ARG A 488 8.08 15.46 -8.45
N VAL A 489 8.74 16.23 -9.29
CA VAL A 489 10.10 15.94 -9.78
C VAL A 489 11.04 16.80 -8.94
N ALA A 490 11.86 16.17 -8.09
CA ALA A 490 12.52 16.85 -6.98
C ALA A 490 13.89 17.44 -7.33
N ASP A 491 14.76 16.68 -8.00
CA ASP A 491 16.19 16.98 -8.07
C ASP A 491 16.62 17.63 -9.39
N ILE A 492 15.84 18.59 -9.86
CA ILE A 492 16.22 19.36 -11.03
C ILE A 492 17.45 20.19 -10.68
N PRO A 493 18.57 20.06 -11.43
CA PRO A 493 19.80 20.77 -11.12
C PRO A 493 19.61 22.28 -10.96
N ALA A 494 20.20 22.85 -9.92
CA ALA A 494 20.14 24.29 -9.67
C ALA A 494 20.68 25.07 -10.89
N GLY A 495 19.82 25.93 -11.45
CA GLY A 495 20.17 26.69 -12.66
C GLY A 495 19.75 26.03 -13.98
N ALA A 496 19.07 24.90 -13.97
CA ALA A 496 18.51 24.32 -15.18
C ALA A 496 17.54 25.29 -15.87
N THR A 497 17.74 25.47 -17.17
CA THR A 497 16.91 26.34 -18.01
C THR A 497 16.34 25.54 -19.17
N ASN A 498 15.15 25.93 -19.61
CA ASN A 498 14.50 25.33 -20.78
C ASN A 498 14.23 23.84 -20.66
N TYR A 499 13.92 23.34 -19.44
CA TYR A 499 13.51 21.98 -19.24
C TYR A 499 11.99 21.82 -19.39
N LYS A 500 11.55 20.59 -19.58
CA LYS A 500 10.15 20.17 -19.60
C LYS A 500 9.95 19.06 -18.58
N ILE A 501 8.73 18.94 -18.09
CA ILE A 501 8.29 17.75 -17.37
C ILE A 501 7.59 16.84 -18.37
N GLY A 502 8.06 15.60 -18.45
CA GLY A 502 7.45 14.54 -19.22
C GLY A 502 6.74 13.56 -18.28
N VAL A 503 5.71 12.92 -18.79
CA VAL A 503 5.09 11.74 -18.16
C VAL A 503 4.98 10.68 -19.23
N TRP A 504 5.53 9.52 -18.97
CA TRP A 504 5.43 8.34 -19.81
C TRP A 504 4.57 7.28 -19.11
N TYR A 505 3.70 6.65 -19.86
CA TYR A 505 2.90 5.51 -19.42
C TYR A 505 3.25 4.30 -20.27
N ASP A 506 3.83 3.32 -19.63
CA ASP A 506 4.13 2.01 -20.19
C ASP A 506 2.85 1.18 -20.25
N ALA A 507 2.26 1.06 -21.41
CA ALA A 507 0.95 0.45 -21.58
C ALA A 507 0.97 -1.09 -21.50
N ASN A 508 2.13 -1.71 -21.77
CA ASN A 508 2.31 -3.16 -21.74
C ASN A 508 3.06 -3.65 -20.49
N GLY A 509 3.64 -2.74 -19.69
CA GLY A 509 4.32 -3.06 -18.44
C GLY A 509 5.68 -3.74 -18.62
N ASP A 510 6.34 -3.57 -19.78
CA ASP A 510 7.61 -4.23 -20.07
C ASP A 510 8.86 -3.38 -19.72
N GLY A 511 8.64 -2.17 -19.22
CA GLY A 511 9.71 -1.25 -18.83
C GLY A 511 10.45 -0.60 -19.99
N LYS A 512 9.95 -0.72 -21.22
CA LYS A 512 10.57 -0.18 -22.43
C LYS A 512 9.65 0.84 -23.09
N VAL A 513 10.24 1.88 -23.63
CA VAL A 513 9.51 2.89 -24.40
C VAL A 513 9.27 2.35 -25.80
N ASP A 514 8.03 1.99 -26.14
CA ASP A 514 7.70 1.41 -27.44
C ASP A 514 6.34 1.86 -28.02
N ALA A 515 5.96 1.22 -29.13
CA ALA A 515 4.73 1.55 -29.84
C ALA A 515 3.50 1.02 -29.06
N GLY A 516 2.69 1.91 -28.59
CA GLY A 516 1.51 1.63 -27.77
C GLY A 516 1.51 2.38 -26.46
N ASP A 517 2.68 2.84 -26.02
CA ASP A 517 2.86 3.65 -24.86
C ASP A 517 2.34 5.08 -25.04
N TRP A 518 2.06 5.71 -23.95
CA TRP A 518 1.50 7.06 -23.93
C TRP A 518 2.50 8.04 -23.36
N PHE A 519 2.52 9.23 -23.91
CA PHE A 519 3.42 10.30 -23.51
C PHE A 519 2.70 11.63 -23.39
N GLY A 520 3.05 12.39 -22.35
CA GLY A 520 2.61 13.76 -22.18
C GLY A 520 3.77 14.66 -21.76
N SER A 521 3.76 15.92 -22.13
CA SER A 521 4.76 16.87 -21.68
C SER A 521 4.18 18.23 -21.35
N SER A 522 4.83 18.92 -20.41
CA SER A 522 4.53 20.31 -20.07
C SER A 522 5.03 21.29 -21.13
N GLY A 523 4.67 22.58 -20.99
CA GLY A 523 5.41 23.67 -21.60
C GLY A 523 6.85 23.74 -21.10
N THR A 524 7.63 24.69 -21.66
CA THR A 524 9.01 24.89 -21.21
C THR A 524 9.04 25.60 -19.86
N CYS A 525 9.87 25.14 -18.95
CA CYS A 525 10.01 25.59 -17.58
C CYS A 525 11.44 26.06 -17.30
N SER A 526 11.66 26.78 -16.22
CA SER A 526 12.99 27.22 -15.78
C SER A 526 13.02 27.30 -14.24
N ALA A 527 14.19 27.39 -13.64
CA ALA A 527 14.36 27.58 -12.20
C ALA A 527 13.64 28.83 -11.65
N THR A 528 13.43 29.86 -12.50
CA THR A 528 12.70 31.08 -12.12
C THR A 528 11.21 31.05 -12.47
N ALA A 529 10.78 30.10 -13.28
CA ALA A 529 9.39 29.85 -13.66
C ALA A 529 9.13 28.35 -13.67
N PRO A 530 8.96 27.73 -12.48
CA PRO A 530 8.76 26.29 -12.36
C PRO A 530 7.43 25.87 -13.01
N CYS A 531 7.38 24.62 -13.48
CA CYS A 531 6.16 24.04 -14.04
C CYS A 531 5.10 23.90 -12.96
N ALA A 532 4.16 24.83 -12.92
CA ALA A 532 3.04 24.82 -11.98
C ALA A 532 1.74 24.24 -12.55
N SER A 533 1.75 23.77 -13.80
CA SER A 533 0.52 23.31 -14.48
C SER A 533 0.47 21.80 -14.63
N ALA A 534 -0.75 21.25 -14.53
CA ALA A 534 -1.01 19.84 -14.78
C ALA A 534 -0.51 19.42 -16.17
N VAL A 535 0.22 18.33 -16.23
CA VAL A 535 0.59 17.67 -17.48
C VAL A 535 -0.56 16.73 -17.85
N GLY A 536 -1.27 17.05 -18.91
CA GLY A 536 -2.28 16.15 -19.46
C GLY A 536 -1.61 15.05 -20.26
N ILE A 537 -1.84 13.80 -19.90
CA ILE A 537 -1.47 12.66 -20.75
C ILE A 537 -2.50 12.59 -21.87
N VAL A 538 -2.05 12.86 -23.08
CA VAL A 538 -2.83 12.61 -24.29
C VAL A 538 -2.26 11.35 -24.92
N ALA A 539 -3.10 10.48 -25.46
CA ALA A 539 -2.65 9.33 -26.26
C ALA A 539 -1.92 9.82 -27.53
N ASN A 540 -0.67 10.21 -27.33
CA ASN A 540 0.23 10.52 -28.42
C ASN A 540 1.24 9.38 -28.53
N PRO A 541 1.55 8.90 -29.73
CA PRO A 541 2.65 7.95 -29.89
C PRO A 541 3.92 8.58 -29.31
N VAL A 542 4.67 7.76 -28.61
CA VAL A 542 6.00 8.14 -28.09
C VAL A 542 6.82 8.74 -29.22
N PRO A 543 7.44 9.91 -29.05
CA PRO A 543 8.27 10.49 -30.08
C PRO A 543 9.36 9.52 -30.51
N SER A 544 9.56 9.34 -31.83
CA SER A 544 10.58 8.44 -32.35
C SER A 544 11.98 8.85 -31.82
N GLY A 545 12.71 7.89 -31.25
CA GLY A 545 14.03 8.10 -30.67
C GLY A 545 14.03 8.51 -29.19
N PHE A 546 12.86 8.47 -28.51
CA PHE A 546 12.78 8.67 -27.09
C PHE A 546 13.27 7.37 -26.40
N VAL A 547 14.32 7.48 -25.63
CA VAL A 547 14.86 6.39 -24.80
C VAL A 547 15.02 6.97 -23.40
N LEU A 548 14.37 6.39 -22.41
CA LEU A 548 14.73 6.57 -21.00
C LEU A 548 15.96 5.69 -20.79
N GLN A 549 17.13 6.31 -20.68
CA GLN A 549 18.38 5.62 -20.31
C GLN A 549 18.57 5.71 -18.82
#